data_dc3f15c83cd150ff8816f746a638e947
#
_entry.id   dc3f15c83cd150ff8816f746a638e947
#
_cell.length_a   1.000
_cell.length_b   1.000
_cell.length_c   1.000
_cell.angle_alpha   90.00
_cell.angle_beta   90.00
_cell.angle_gamma   90.00
#
_symmetry.space_group_name_H-M   'P 1'
#
loop_
_entity.id
_entity.type
_entity.pdbx_description
1 polymer ?
#
loop_
_entity_poly.entity_id
_entity_poly.type
_entity_poly.pdbx_seq_one_letter_code
_entity_poly.pdbx_strand_id
1 'polypeptide(L)'
;APQQINDIVHRTITPLIEQQKIPGMAVAVIYQGKPYYFTWGYADIAKKQPVTQQTLFELGSVSKTFTGVLGGDAIARGEIKLSDPTTKYWPELTAKQWNGITLLHLATYTAGGLPLQVPDEVKSSSDLLRFYQNWQPAWAPGTQRLYANSSIGLFGALAVKPSGLSFEQAMQTRVFQPLKLNHTWINVPPAEEKNYAWGYREGKAVHVSPGALDAKAYGVKSTIEDMARWVQSNLKPLDINEKTLQQGIQLAQSRYWQTGDMYQGLGWEMLDWPVNPDSIINGSDNKIALAARPVKAITPPTPAVRASWVHKTGATGGFGSYVAFIPEKELGIVMLANKNYPNPARVDAAWQILNALQ
;
A
#
# COMPACT_ATOMS: atom_id res chain seq x y z
N ALA A 1 -20.78 11.85 -14.12
CA ALA A 1 -19.38 12.21 -14.33
C ALA A 1 -19.26 13.11 -15.55
N PRO A 2 -18.30 14.04 -15.59
CA PRO A 2 -18.00 14.79 -16.80
C PRO A 2 -17.72 13.83 -17.96
N GLN A 3 -18.16 14.22 -19.17
CA GLN A 3 -18.09 13.37 -20.35
C GLN A 3 -16.65 12.92 -20.64
N GLN A 4 -15.68 13.81 -20.45
CA GLN A 4 -14.27 13.51 -20.69
C GLN A 4 -13.79 12.35 -19.81
N ILE A 5 -14.14 12.38 -18.52
CA ILE A 5 -13.76 11.32 -17.55
C ILE A 5 -14.45 10.02 -17.93
N ASN A 6 -15.75 10.08 -18.17
CA ASN A 6 -16.54 8.93 -18.56
C ASN A 6 -15.95 8.24 -19.80
N ASP A 7 -15.61 9.02 -20.82
CA ASP A 7 -15.08 8.49 -22.08
C ASP A 7 -13.73 7.82 -21.90
N ILE A 8 -12.77 8.47 -21.22
CA ILE A 8 -11.43 7.90 -21.09
C ILE A 8 -11.45 6.65 -20.18
N VAL A 9 -12.27 6.66 -19.12
CA VAL A 9 -12.37 5.50 -18.23
C VAL A 9 -12.94 4.30 -18.98
N HIS A 10 -14.05 4.46 -19.69
CA HIS A 10 -14.65 3.35 -20.43
C HIS A 10 -13.76 2.86 -21.56
N ARG A 11 -13.14 3.78 -22.31
CA ARG A 11 -12.23 3.44 -23.39
C ARG A 11 -11.02 2.63 -22.93
N THR A 12 -10.56 2.88 -21.71
CA THR A 12 -9.36 2.24 -21.15
C THR A 12 -9.69 0.98 -20.37
N ILE A 13 -10.72 1.01 -19.53
CA ILE A 13 -11.04 -0.08 -18.58
C ILE A 13 -11.79 -1.21 -19.25
N THR A 14 -12.71 -0.93 -20.16
CA THR A 14 -13.49 -1.99 -20.83
C THR A 14 -12.58 -3.00 -21.56
N PRO A 15 -11.60 -2.56 -22.39
CA PRO A 15 -10.67 -3.52 -22.99
C PRO A 15 -9.79 -4.25 -21.96
N LEU A 16 -9.39 -3.58 -20.89
CA LEU A 16 -8.60 -4.19 -19.82
C LEU A 16 -9.34 -5.38 -19.18
N ILE A 17 -10.62 -5.17 -18.85
CA ILE A 17 -11.46 -6.22 -18.25
C ILE A 17 -11.58 -7.42 -19.19
N GLU A 18 -11.79 -7.16 -20.47
CA GLU A 18 -11.90 -8.21 -21.49
C GLU A 18 -10.61 -9.00 -21.67
N GLN A 19 -9.48 -8.28 -21.83
CA GLN A 19 -8.17 -8.89 -22.06
C GLN A 19 -7.70 -9.69 -20.86
N GLN A 20 -7.93 -9.18 -19.65
CA GLN A 20 -7.47 -9.80 -18.43
C GLN A 20 -8.51 -10.73 -17.80
N LYS A 21 -9.71 -10.81 -18.36
CA LYS A 21 -10.83 -11.65 -17.86
C LYS A 21 -11.12 -11.37 -16.40
N ILE A 22 -11.30 -10.09 -16.08
CA ILE A 22 -11.57 -9.63 -14.72
C ILE A 22 -13.05 -9.83 -14.40
N PRO A 23 -13.40 -10.61 -13.35
CA PRO A 23 -14.82 -10.86 -13.03
C PRO A 23 -15.55 -9.60 -12.58
N GLY A 24 -14.92 -8.79 -11.74
CA GLY A 24 -15.51 -7.56 -11.21
C GLY A 24 -14.45 -6.51 -10.95
N MET A 25 -14.84 -5.25 -11.14
CA MET A 25 -13.91 -4.13 -10.97
C MET A 25 -14.63 -2.88 -10.51
N ALA A 26 -13.96 -2.10 -9.67
CA ALA A 26 -14.38 -0.76 -9.29
C ALA A 26 -13.23 0.20 -9.53
N VAL A 27 -13.55 1.36 -10.08
CA VAL A 27 -12.58 2.43 -10.36
C VAL A 27 -13.09 3.73 -9.79
N ALA A 28 -12.23 4.50 -9.14
CA ALA A 28 -12.50 5.87 -8.78
C ALA A 28 -11.46 6.76 -9.46
N VAL A 29 -11.92 7.82 -10.10
CA VAL A 29 -11.06 8.89 -10.60
C VAL A 29 -11.29 10.10 -9.73
N ILE A 30 -10.23 10.64 -9.17
CA ILE A 30 -10.25 11.90 -8.42
C ILE A 30 -9.78 12.98 -9.38
N TYR A 31 -10.67 13.90 -9.73
CA TYR A 31 -10.41 14.96 -10.70
C TYR A 31 -10.74 16.32 -10.07
N GLN A 32 -9.74 17.21 -10.01
CA GLN A 32 -9.87 18.48 -9.33
C GLN A 32 -10.36 18.29 -7.88
N GLY A 33 -9.86 17.24 -7.24
CA GLY A 33 -10.18 16.88 -5.87
C GLY A 33 -11.52 16.16 -5.66
N LYS A 34 -12.33 15.93 -6.70
CA LYS A 34 -13.64 15.28 -6.60
C LYS A 34 -13.59 13.83 -7.10
N PRO A 35 -14.27 12.89 -6.42
CA PRO A 35 -14.30 11.50 -6.84
C PRO A 35 -15.41 11.22 -7.85
N TYR A 36 -15.12 10.38 -8.83
CA TYR A 36 -16.08 9.85 -9.79
C TYR A 36 -15.91 8.33 -9.83
N TYR A 37 -17.02 7.58 -9.73
CA TYR A 37 -17.01 6.13 -9.51
C TYR A 37 -17.54 5.38 -10.72
N PHE A 38 -16.92 4.21 -10.97
CA PHE A 38 -17.30 3.30 -12.07
C PHE A 38 -17.22 1.87 -11.57
N THR A 39 -18.20 1.04 -11.89
CA THR A 39 -18.24 -0.37 -11.48
C THR A 39 -18.61 -1.26 -12.64
N TRP A 40 -18.04 -2.48 -12.65
CA TRP A 40 -18.28 -3.50 -13.68
C TRP A 40 -18.35 -4.88 -13.03
N GLY A 41 -19.17 -5.75 -13.61
CA GLY A 41 -19.14 -7.18 -13.31
C GLY A 41 -19.60 -7.58 -11.93
N TYR A 42 -19.04 -8.67 -11.42
CA TYR A 42 -19.54 -9.39 -10.26
C TYR A 42 -18.55 -9.43 -9.11
N ALA A 43 -19.06 -9.15 -7.91
CA ALA A 43 -18.37 -9.39 -6.64
C ALA A 43 -18.41 -10.88 -6.26
N ASP A 44 -19.49 -11.56 -6.65
CA ASP A 44 -19.70 -13.00 -6.43
C ASP A 44 -20.37 -13.56 -7.68
N ILE A 45 -19.64 -14.36 -8.43
CA ILE A 45 -20.15 -14.94 -9.69
C ILE A 45 -21.26 -15.93 -9.41
N ALA A 46 -21.07 -16.82 -8.44
CA ALA A 46 -22.04 -17.89 -8.15
C ALA A 46 -23.39 -17.31 -7.74
N LYS A 47 -23.41 -16.27 -6.93
CA LYS A 47 -24.63 -15.60 -6.47
C LYS A 47 -25.07 -14.47 -7.37
N LYS A 48 -24.34 -14.19 -8.44
CA LYS A 48 -24.61 -13.09 -9.38
C LYS A 48 -24.74 -11.73 -8.68
N GLN A 49 -23.94 -11.50 -7.63
CA GLN A 49 -23.92 -10.21 -6.94
C GLN A 49 -23.04 -9.24 -7.71
N PRO A 50 -23.58 -8.09 -8.15
CA PRO A 50 -22.77 -7.13 -8.89
C PRO A 50 -21.78 -6.40 -7.99
N VAL A 51 -20.71 -5.89 -8.58
CA VAL A 51 -19.85 -4.91 -7.92
C VAL A 51 -20.63 -3.61 -7.75
N THR A 52 -20.59 -3.07 -6.54
CA THR A 52 -21.19 -1.77 -6.21
C THR A 52 -20.14 -0.87 -5.56
N GLN A 53 -20.51 0.36 -5.24
CA GLN A 53 -19.62 1.26 -4.50
C GLN A 53 -19.39 0.81 -3.06
N GLN A 54 -20.18 -0.11 -2.55
CA GLN A 54 -20.05 -0.68 -1.20
C GLN A 54 -19.30 -2.02 -1.18
N THR A 55 -18.92 -2.56 -2.32
CA THR A 55 -18.17 -3.82 -2.40
C THR A 55 -16.81 -3.68 -1.73
N LEU A 56 -16.49 -4.64 -0.86
CA LEU A 56 -15.18 -4.73 -0.21
C LEU A 56 -14.24 -5.56 -1.07
N PHE A 57 -13.07 -5.01 -1.36
CA PHE A 57 -11.98 -5.69 -2.08
C PHE A 57 -10.78 -5.84 -1.14
N GLU A 58 -10.03 -6.92 -1.29
CA GLU A 58 -8.73 -7.06 -0.64
C GLU A 58 -7.72 -6.14 -1.34
N LEU A 59 -7.03 -5.33 -0.55
CA LEU A 59 -6.08 -4.35 -1.07
C LEU A 59 -4.70 -4.95 -1.33
N GLY A 60 -4.39 -6.11 -0.71
CA GLY A 60 -3.05 -6.63 -0.77
C GLY A 60 -2.04 -5.59 -0.30
N SER A 61 -0.94 -5.46 -1.00
CA SER A 61 0.15 -4.56 -0.59
C SER A 61 -0.17 -3.06 -0.61
N VAL A 62 -1.32 -2.64 -1.13
CA VAL A 62 -1.77 -1.26 -0.93
C VAL A 62 -1.98 -0.99 0.57
N SER A 63 -2.22 -2.04 1.37
CA SER A 63 -2.25 -1.96 2.84
C SER A 63 -1.00 -1.31 3.42
N LYS A 64 0.15 -1.45 2.78
CA LYS A 64 1.43 -0.88 3.24
C LYS A 64 1.39 0.65 3.31
N THR A 65 0.55 1.29 2.49
CA THR A 65 0.40 2.76 2.53
C THR A 65 -0.24 3.21 3.84
N PHE A 66 -1.18 2.42 4.34
CA PHE A 66 -1.79 2.67 5.66
C PHE A 66 -0.78 2.47 6.78
N THR A 67 0.01 1.40 6.71
CA THR A 67 1.07 1.14 7.70
C THR A 67 2.10 2.26 7.71
N GLY A 68 2.51 2.74 6.54
CA GLY A 68 3.45 3.85 6.40
C GLY A 68 2.92 5.14 7.03
N VAL A 69 1.65 5.48 6.78
CA VAL A 69 1.03 6.68 7.35
C VAL A 69 0.86 6.54 8.87
N LEU A 70 0.46 5.36 9.36
CA LEU A 70 0.36 5.14 10.80
C LEU A 70 1.72 5.30 11.49
N GLY A 71 2.78 4.78 10.88
CA GLY A 71 4.16 4.99 11.35
C GLY A 71 4.56 6.46 11.33
N GLY A 72 4.21 7.17 10.26
CA GLY A 72 4.41 8.62 10.17
C GLY A 72 3.70 9.40 11.26
N ASP A 73 2.47 9.01 11.57
CA ASP A 73 1.71 9.60 12.68
C ASP A 73 2.40 9.36 14.03
N ALA A 74 2.92 8.14 14.25
CA ALA A 74 3.66 7.82 15.47
C ALA A 74 4.94 8.68 15.59
N ILE A 75 5.63 8.94 14.48
CA ILE A 75 6.78 9.84 14.44
C ILE A 75 6.35 11.26 14.83
N ALA A 76 5.28 11.75 14.24
CA ALA A 76 4.75 13.10 14.51
C ALA A 76 4.33 13.26 15.97
N ARG A 77 3.83 12.20 16.60
CA ARG A 77 3.50 12.19 18.03
C ARG A 77 4.72 12.16 18.94
N GLY A 78 5.91 11.92 18.41
CA GLY A 78 7.12 11.78 19.20
C GLY A 78 7.27 10.41 19.87
N GLU A 79 6.48 9.43 19.45
CA GLU A 79 6.50 8.08 20.03
C GLU A 79 7.68 7.25 19.51
N ILE A 80 8.05 7.44 18.24
CA ILE A 80 9.18 6.74 17.60
C ILE A 80 9.99 7.72 16.75
N LYS A 81 11.22 7.34 16.44
CA LYS A 81 12.08 8.01 15.44
C LYS A 81 12.53 6.97 14.43
N LEU A 82 12.60 7.34 13.15
CA LEU A 82 13.09 6.42 12.11
C LEU A 82 14.55 6.03 12.34
N SER A 83 15.33 6.88 12.99
CA SER A 83 16.73 6.60 13.36
C SER A 83 16.89 5.68 14.57
N ASP A 84 15.80 5.36 15.26
CA ASP A 84 15.88 4.47 16.42
C ASP A 84 16.29 3.06 16.01
N PRO A 85 17.14 2.39 16.80
CA PRO A 85 17.44 0.97 16.59
C PRO A 85 16.18 0.11 16.71
N THR A 86 16.06 -0.91 15.88
CA THR A 86 14.98 -1.90 15.98
C THR A 86 14.91 -2.49 17.39
N THR A 87 16.06 -2.80 17.98
CA THR A 87 16.17 -3.42 19.30
C THR A 87 15.65 -2.57 20.44
N LYS A 88 15.55 -1.25 20.26
CA LYS A 88 14.92 -0.36 21.24
C LYS A 88 13.47 -0.78 21.53
N TYR A 89 12.75 -1.20 20.50
CA TYR A 89 11.33 -1.59 20.59
C TYR A 89 11.13 -3.09 20.71
N TRP A 90 12.20 -3.86 20.57
CA TRP A 90 12.19 -5.31 20.71
C TRP A 90 13.49 -5.77 21.39
N PRO A 91 13.62 -5.57 22.73
CA PRO A 91 14.85 -5.90 23.46
C PRO A 91 15.24 -7.37 23.36
N GLU A 92 14.28 -8.26 23.18
CA GLU A 92 14.51 -9.71 23.05
C GLU A 92 15.26 -10.07 21.77
N LEU A 93 15.30 -9.15 20.82
CA LEU A 93 16.04 -9.32 19.55
C LEU A 93 17.53 -9.03 19.80
N THR A 94 18.24 -10.01 20.33
CA THR A 94 19.60 -9.85 20.84
C THR A 94 20.71 -10.22 19.85
N ALA A 95 20.35 -10.85 18.73
CA ALA A 95 21.34 -11.30 17.74
C ALA A 95 22.12 -10.12 17.15
N LYS A 96 23.43 -10.32 16.99
CA LYS A 96 24.39 -9.24 16.61
C LYS A 96 24.11 -8.61 15.27
N GLN A 97 23.53 -9.37 14.30
CA GLN A 97 23.23 -8.84 12.97
C GLN A 97 22.20 -7.70 13.01
N TRP A 98 21.48 -7.56 14.11
CA TRP A 98 20.51 -6.47 14.28
C TRP A 98 21.16 -5.14 14.68
N ASN A 99 22.44 -5.15 15.03
CA ASN A 99 23.17 -3.92 15.33
C ASN A 99 23.24 -3.05 14.06
N GLY A 100 22.82 -1.80 14.19
CA GLY A 100 22.82 -0.85 13.07
C GLY A 100 21.57 -0.90 12.17
N ILE A 101 20.61 -1.78 12.45
CA ILE A 101 19.34 -1.83 11.71
C ILE A 101 18.31 -0.98 12.45
N THR A 102 17.84 0.08 11.77
CA THR A 102 16.89 1.05 12.33
C THR A 102 15.49 0.82 11.84
N LEU A 103 14.53 1.53 12.43
CA LEU A 103 13.13 1.51 11.97
C LEU A 103 13.01 1.97 10.49
N LEU A 104 13.85 2.93 10.07
CA LEU A 104 13.88 3.35 8.67
C LEU A 104 14.19 2.18 7.73
N HIS A 105 15.18 1.38 8.08
CA HIS A 105 15.56 0.22 7.28
C HIS A 105 14.38 -0.77 7.13
N LEU A 106 13.64 -1.00 8.22
CA LEU A 106 12.47 -1.88 8.19
C LEU A 106 11.35 -1.31 7.31
N ALA A 107 11.03 -0.03 7.50
CA ALA A 107 9.94 0.63 6.78
C ALA A 107 10.18 0.71 5.27
N THR A 108 11.46 0.69 4.84
CA THR A 108 11.87 0.97 3.46
C THR A 108 12.57 -0.20 2.78
N TYR A 109 12.50 -1.40 3.35
CA TYR A 109 13.06 -2.64 2.76
C TYR A 109 14.57 -2.64 2.61
N THR A 110 15.29 -1.93 3.48
CA THR A 110 16.74 -1.73 3.35
C THR A 110 17.54 -2.28 4.53
N ALA A 111 16.95 -3.25 5.26
CA ALA A 111 17.61 -3.85 6.42
C ALA A 111 18.76 -4.79 6.04
N GLY A 112 18.77 -5.33 4.82
CA GLY A 112 19.83 -6.23 4.38
C GLY A 112 19.35 -7.56 3.84
N GLY A 113 18.11 -7.62 3.32
CA GLY A 113 17.61 -8.82 2.67
C GLY A 113 16.62 -9.63 3.50
N LEU A 114 15.79 -8.98 4.31
CA LEU A 114 14.65 -9.65 4.92
C LEU A 114 13.77 -10.26 3.83
N PRO A 115 13.24 -11.48 4.01
CA PRO A 115 12.54 -12.19 2.92
C PRO A 115 11.19 -11.57 2.59
N LEU A 116 10.76 -11.76 1.34
CA LEU A 116 9.46 -11.27 0.85
C LEU A 116 8.31 -11.70 1.75
N GLN A 117 8.30 -12.97 2.17
CA GLN A 117 7.24 -13.54 2.99
C GLN A 117 7.79 -14.04 4.32
N VAL A 118 7.00 -13.87 5.37
CA VAL A 118 7.21 -14.62 6.61
C VAL A 118 6.76 -16.06 6.34
N PRO A 119 7.56 -17.08 6.68
CA PRO A 119 7.18 -18.46 6.44
C PRO A 119 5.86 -18.84 7.11
N ASP A 120 5.07 -19.72 6.46
CA ASP A 120 3.73 -20.10 6.94
C ASP A 120 3.75 -20.77 8.32
N GLU A 121 4.84 -21.44 8.68
CA GLU A 121 5.01 -22.09 9.98
C GLU A 121 5.23 -21.12 11.12
N VAL A 122 5.53 -19.87 10.87
CA VAL A 122 5.68 -18.80 11.87
C VAL A 122 4.29 -18.31 12.27
N LYS A 123 3.83 -18.66 13.46
CA LYS A 123 2.45 -18.37 13.90
C LYS A 123 2.38 -17.64 15.24
N SER A 124 3.20 -18.04 16.21
CA SER A 124 3.22 -17.44 17.55
C SER A 124 4.22 -16.29 17.64
N SER A 125 4.12 -15.52 18.73
CA SER A 125 5.10 -14.47 19.03
C SER A 125 6.51 -15.05 19.21
N SER A 126 6.63 -16.23 19.81
CA SER A 126 7.93 -16.89 19.97
C SER A 126 8.49 -17.39 18.64
N ASP A 127 7.64 -17.90 17.74
CA ASP A 127 8.05 -18.26 16.38
C ASP A 127 8.58 -17.04 15.63
N LEU A 128 7.90 -15.91 15.77
CA LEU A 128 8.28 -14.67 15.10
C LEU A 128 9.64 -14.18 15.60
N LEU A 129 9.87 -14.19 16.92
CA LEU A 129 11.16 -13.81 17.48
C LEU A 129 12.27 -14.73 16.97
N ARG A 130 12.04 -16.03 16.96
CA ARG A 130 13.01 -17.01 16.48
C ARG A 130 13.35 -16.77 15.01
N PHE A 131 12.35 -16.47 14.19
CA PHE A 131 12.54 -16.16 12.77
C PHE A 131 13.50 -14.99 12.58
N TYR A 132 13.27 -13.87 13.28
CA TYR A 132 14.15 -12.70 13.18
C TYR A 132 15.51 -12.89 13.84
N GLN A 133 15.59 -13.61 14.95
CA GLN A 133 16.87 -13.93 15.60
C GLN A 133 17.77 -14.78 14.69
N ASN A 134 17.19 -15.69 13.92
CA ASN A 134 17.93 -16.61 13.05
C ASN A 134 18.19 -16.05 11.66
N TRP A 135 17.52 -14.97 11.26
CA TRP A 135 17.73 -14.37 9.96
C TRP A 135 19.17 -13.86 9.82
N GLN A 136 19.79 -14.18 8.65
CA GLN A 136 21.14 -13.71 8.34
C GLN A 136 21.06 -12.71 7.18
N PRO A 137 21.52 -11.46 7.34
CA PRO A 137 21.51 -10.49 6.27
C PRO A 137 22.49 -10.88 5.15
N ALA A 138 22.06 -10.62 3.93
CA ALA A 138 22.91 -10.79 2.74
C ALA A 138 23.76 -9.53 2.49
N TRP A 139 23.33 -8.38 2.99
CA TRP A 139 23.99 -7.08 2.76
C TRP A 139 23.98 -6.24 4.04
N ALA A 140 24.89 -5.27 4.08
CA ALA A 140 24.87 -4.25 5.15
C ALA A 140 23.59 -3.42 5.09
N PRO A 141 23.07 -2.96 6.23
CA PRO A 141 21.89 -2.09 6.24
C PRO A 141 22.10 -0.84 5.38
N GLY A 142 21.07 -0.43 4.64
CA GLY A 142 21.11 0.79 3.85
C GLY A 142 21.86 0.68 2.52
N THR A 143 22.12 -0.52 2.01
CA THR A 143 22.84 -0.71 0.75
C THR A 143 21.99 -1.27 -0.39
N GLN A 144 21.04 -2.13 -0.07
CA GLN A 144 20.15 -2.78 -1.06
C GLN A 144 18.71 -2.66 -0.61
N ARG A 145 17.80 -2.47 -1.57
CA ARG A 145 16.37 -2.58 -1.36
C ARG A 145 15.91 -3.95 -1.82
N LEU A 146 15.26 -4.69 -0.95
CA LEU A 146 14.56 -5.92 -1.28
C LEU A 146 13.15 -5.83 -0.72
N TYR A 147 12.17 -5.67 -1.57
CA TYR A 147 10.75 -5.55 -1.19
C TYR A 147 10.32 -6.75 -0.35
N ALA A 148 9.77 -6.50 0.85
CA ALA A 148 9.54 -7.57 1.81
C ALA A 148 8.42 -7.25 2.79
N ASN A 149 7.45 -8.18 2.90
CA ASN A 149 6.41 -8.12 3.93
C ASN A 149 7.02 -8.24 5.33
N SER A 150 8.07 -9.06 5.48
CA SER A 150 8.77 -9.23 6.76
C SER A 150 9.51 -7.97 7.21
N SER A 151 9.76 -7.04 6.32
CA SER A 151 10.42 -5.76 6.64
C SER A 151 9.41 -4.73 7.14
N ILE A 152 8.51 -4.26 6.28
CA ILE A 152 7.52 -3.24 6.68
C ILE A 152 6.50 -3.79 7.68
N GLY A 153 6.22 -5.09 7.63
CA GLY A 153 5.35 -5.73 8.63
C GLY A 153 5.91 -5.61 10.03
N LEU A 154 7.21 -5.84 10.21
CA LEU A 154 7.88 -5.65 11.50
C LEU A 154 7.89 -4.17 11.90
N PHE A 155 8.13 -3.27 10.96
CA PHE A 155 8.02 -1.83 11.23
C PHE A 155 6.65 -1.49 11.83
N GLY A 156 5.57 -1.95 11.20
CA GLY A 156 4.21 -1.70 11.68
C GLY A 156 3.97 -2.23 13.09
N ALA A 157 4.47 -3.44 13.39
CA ALA A 157 4.34 -4.04 14.71
C ALA A 157 5.07 -3.24 15.79
N LEU A 158 6.25 -2.75 15.49
CA LEU A 158 7.07 -2.01 16.45
C LEU A 158 6.61 -0.55 16.60
N ALA A 159 6.16 0.07 15.52
CA ALA A 159 5.76 1.48 15.50
C ALA A 159 4.60 1.79 16.46
N VAL A 160 3.73 0.82 16.73
CA VAL A 160 2.56 1.02 17.62
C VAL A 160 2.86 0.69 19.07
N LYS A 161 3.98 0.07 19.38
CA LYS A 161 4.29 -0.35 20.77
C LYS A 161 4.25 0.80 21.78
N PRO A 162 4.84 1.97 21.51
CA PRO A 162 4.78 3.07 22.48
C PRO A 162 3.36 3.55 22.78
N SER A 163 2.41 3.37 21.86
CA SER A 163 1.02 3.77 22.07
C SER A 163 0.28 2.91 23.09
N GLY A 164 0.74 1.69 23.33
CA GLY A 164 0.02 0.71 24.13
C GLY A 164 -1.20 0.11 23.46
N LEU A 165 -1.48 0.50 22.20
CA LEU A 165 -2.60 -0.02 21.43
C LEU A 165 -2.16 -1.22 20.57
N SER A 166 -3.10 -2.10 20.25
CA SER A 166 -2.86 -3.09 19.19
C SER A 166 -2.74 -2.36 17.85
N PHE A 167 -2.15 -3.01 16.86
CA PHE A 167 -2.03 -2.43 15.51
C PHE A 167 -3.41 -2.06 14.94
N GLU A 168 -4.39 -2.97 15.07
CA GLU A 168 -5.75 -2.73 14.60
C GLU A 168 -6.40 -1.53 15.30
N GLN A 169 -6.29 -1.46 16.64
CA GLN A 169 -6.82 -0.32 17.39
C GLN A 169 -6.17 0.99 16.99
N ALA A 170 -4.83 1.00 16.86
CA ALA A 170 -4.10 2.20 16.44
C ALA A 170 -4.52 2.65 15.04
N MET A 171 -4.62 1.71 14.09
CA MET A 171 -5.06 2.02 12.74
C MET A 171 -6.47 2.59 12.71
N GLN A 172 -7.40 1.98 13.44
CA GLN A 172 -8.78 2.44 13.50
C GLN A 172 -8.90 3.83 14.12
N THR A 173 -8.30 4.04 15.28
CA THR A 173 -8.48 5.30 16.01
C THR A 173 -7.65 6.45 15.43
N ARG A 174 -6.50 6.16 14.85
CA ARG A 174 -5.55 7.18 14.38
C ARG A 174 -5.60 7.46 12.88
N VAL A 175 -6.14 6.53 12.09
CA VAL A 175 -6.19 6.69 10.62
C VAL A 175 -7.61 6.54 10.09
N PHE A 176 -8.26 5.39 10.28
CA PHE A 176 -9.56 5.13 9.65
C PHE A 176 -10.65 6.08 10.14
N GLN A 177 -10.82 6.24 11.45
CA GLN A 177 -11.86 7.10 12.02
C GLN A 177 -11.68 8.57 11.70
N PRO A 178 -10.49 9.18 11.89
CA PRO A 178 -10.29 10.57 11.55
C PRO A 178 -10.55 10.88 10.09
N LEU A 179 -10.25 9.97 9.18
CA LEU A 179 -10.46 10.12 7.75
C LEU A 179 -11.84 9.65 7.28
N LYS A 180 -12.69 9.19 8.22
CA LYS A 180 -14.03 8.68 7.93
C LYS A 180 -14.03 7.49 6.96
N LEU A 181 -13.02 6.63 7.08
CA LEU A 181 -12.95 5.38 6.34
C LEU A 181 -13.74 4.32 7.11
N ASN A 182 -15.06 4.44 7.07
CA ASN A 182 -15.97 3.67 7.93
C ASN A 182 -16.23 2.26 7.41
N HIS A 183 -15.76 1.94 6.21
CA HIS A 183 -15.91 0.64 5.56
C HIS A 183 -14.55 0.09 5.10
N THR A 184 -13.53 0.35 5.93
CA THR A 184 -12.17 -0.14 5.71
C THR A 184 -11.78 -0.98 6.93
N TRP A 185 -11.37 -2.23 6.68
CA TRP A 185 -11.28 -3.25 7.71
C TRP A 185 -9.98 -4.04 7.63
N ILE A 186 -9.37 -4.28 8.77
CA ILE A 186 -8.32 -5.31 8.90
C ILE A 186 -9.02 -6.67 8.98
N ASN A 187 -10.04 -6.77 9.82
CA ASN A 187 -10.91 -7.95 9.91
C ASN A 187 -12.34 -7.53 9.53
N VAL A 188 -12.88 -8.11 8.47
CA VAL A 188 -14.23 -7.81 8.02
C VAL A 188 -15.22 -8.29 9.07
N PRO A 189 -16.06 -7.40 9.66
CA PRO A 189 -17.04 -7.83 10.63
C PRO A 189 -18.16 -8.64 9.97
N PRO A 190 -18.84 -9.52 10.72
CA PRO A 190 -19.90 -10.35 10.16
C PRO A 190 -20.99 -9.56 9.43
N ALA A 191 -21.35 -8.38 9.94
CA ALA A 191 -22.38 -7.53 9.30
C ALA A 191 -21.97 -7.04 7.91
N GLU A 192 -20.68 -7.04 7.58
CA GLU A 192 -20.13 -6.54 6.32
C GLU A 192 -19.76 -7.67 5.35
N GLU A 193 -19.84 -8.92 5.77
CA GLU A 193 -19.47 -10.07 4.90
C GLU A 193 -20.30 -10.13 3.62
N LYS A 194 -21.55 -9.68 3.66
CA LYS A 194 -22.41 -9.59 2.47
C LYS A 194 -21.84 -8.73 1.35
N ASN A 195 -21.00 -7.76 1.71
CA ASN A 195 -20.36 -6.85 0.76
C ASN A 195 -18.95 -7.29 0.35
N TYR A 196 -18.44 -8.32 0.98
CA TYR A 196 -17.07 -8.78 0.76
C TYR A 196 -17.01 -9.63 -0.51
N ALA A 197 -16.40 -9.09 -1.58
CA ALA A 197 -16.24 -9.79 -2.84
C ALA A 197 -15.40 -11.06 -2.66
N TRP A 198 -15.70 -12.08 -3.46
CA TRP A 198 -14.77 -13.18 -3.66
C TRP A 198 -13.70 -12.78 -4.66
N GLY A 199 -12.46 -13.18 -4.39
CA GLY A 199 -11.40 -13.13 -5.37
C GLY A 199 -11.42 -14.40 -6.21
N TYR A 200 -10.87 -14.31 -7.41
CA TYR A 200 -10.88 -15.45 -8.33
C TYR A 200 -9.46 -15.77 -8.78
N ARG A 201 -9.06 -17.02 -8.51
CA ARG A 201 -7.76 -17.55 -8.89
C ARG A 201 -7.99 -18.86 -9.63
N GLU A 202 -7.59 -18.91 -10.90
CA GLU A 202 -7.79 -20.09 -11.75
C GLU A 202 -9.25 -20.55 -11.73
N GLY A 203 -10.19 -19.59 -11.78
CA GLY A 203 -11.61 -19.84 -11.77
C GLY A 203 -12.22 -20.20 -10.42
N LYS A 204 -11.43 -20.24 -9.35
CA LYS A 204 -11.89 -20.59 -8.00
C LYS A 204 -12.05 -19.35 -7.13
N ALA A 205 -13.13 -19.30 -6.35
CA ALA A 205 -13.38 -18.24 -5.37
C ALA A 205 -12.42 -18.41 -4.17
N VAL A 206 -11.69 -17.37 -3.84
CA VAL A 206 -10.71 -17.38 -2.74
C VAL A 206 -10.76 -16.09 -1.96
N HIS A 207 -10.38 -16.17 -0.68
CA HIS A 207 -10.04 -15.02 0.16
C HIS A 207 -8.61 -15.19 0.69
N VAL A 208 -7.99 -14.07 1.09
CA VAL A 208 -6.66 -14.08 1.66
C VAL A 208 -6.62 -14.95 2.92
N SER A 209 -5.59 -15.77 3.04
CA SER A 209 -5.37 -16.61 4.23
C SER A 209 -4.70 -15.79 5.34
N PRO A 210 -5.02 -16.09 6.61
CA PRO A 210 -4.31 -15.48 7.73
C PRO A 210 -2.81 -15.79 7.67
N GLY A 211 -1.99 -14.84 8.10
CA GLY A 211 -0.54 -15.00 8.17
C GLY A 211 0.08 -14.06 9.19
N ALA A 212 1.29 -14.36 9.61
CA ALA A 212 2.02 -13.50 10.53
C ALA A 212 2.26 -12.14 9.87
N LEU A 213 2.00 -11.06 10.62
CA LEU A 213 2.13 -9.68 10.15
C LEU A 213 1.21 -9.31 8.98
N ASP A 214 0.16 -10.08 8.73
CA ASP A 214 -0.76 -9.87 7.60
C ASP A 214 -1.39 -8.47 7.60
N ALA A 215 -1.92 -8.01 8.72
CA ALA A 215 -2.56 -6.70 8.83
C ALA A 215 -1.62 -5.55 8.43
N LYS A 216 -0.33 -5.68 8.74
CA LYS A 216 0.69 -4.64 8.56
C LYS A 216 1.22 -4.59 7.13
N ALA A 217 1.05 -5.68 6.37
CA ALA A 217 1.70 -5.82 5.07
C ALA A 217 0.72 -5.98 3.90
N TYR A 218 -0.44 -6.64 4.10
CA TYR A 218 -1.34 -6.94 2.97
C TYR A 218 -2.80 -7.22 3.36
N GLY A 219 -3.19 -7.00 4.61
CA GLY A 219 -4.45 -7.54 5.14
C GLY A 219 -5.64 -6.57 5.20
N VAL A 220 -5.56 -5.39 4.60
CA VAL A 220 -6.67 -4.41 4.63
C VAL A 220 -7.66 -4.69 3.49
N LYS A 221 -8.95 -4.55 3.80
CA LYS A 221 -10.06 -4.61 2.83
C LYS A 221 -10.79 -3.28 2.86
N SER A 222 -11.20 -2.80 1.69
CA SER A 222 -11.85 -1.49 1.60
C SER A 222 -12.79 -1.42 0.41
N THR A 223 -13.56 -0.34 0.35
CA THR A 223 -14.47 -0.01 -0.74
C THR A 223 -13.85 1.02 -1.66
N ILE A 224 -14.42 1.15 -2.87
CA ILE A 224 -13.96 2.18 -3.80
C ILE A 224 -14.18 3.60 -3.25
N GLU A 225 -15.27 3.80 -2.51
CA GLU A 225 -15.55 5.10 -1.91
C GLU A 225 -14.52 5.46 -0.84
N ASP A 226 -14.19 4.52 0.05
CA ASP A 226 -13.18 4.75 1.09
C ASP A 226 -11.79 4.95 0.48
N MET A 227 -11.45 4.17 -0.55
CA MET A 227 -10.15 4.32 -1.21
C MET A 227 -10.03 5.65 -1.98
N ALA A 228 -11.12 6.15 -2.56
CA ALA A 228 -11.13 7.50 -3.12
C ALA A 228 -10.86 8.54 -2.04
N ARG A 229 -11.45 8.37 -0.86
CA ARG A 229 -11.23 9.25 0.30
C ARG A 229 -9.78 9.17 0.80
N TRP A 230 -9.20 7.97 0.77
CA TRP A 230 -7.78 7.78 1.07
C TRP A 230 -6.88 8.57 0.12
N VAL A 231 -7.16 8.51 -1.18
CA VAL A 231 -6.43 9.29 -2.19
C VAL A 231 -6.60 10.79 -1.94
N GLN A 232 -7.84 11.25 -1.71
CA GLN A 232 -8.09 12.67 -1.40
C GLN A 232 -7.28 13.14 -0.18
N SER A 233 -7.20 12.32 0.86
CA SER A 233 -6.42 12.63 2.06
C SER A 233 -4.92 12.74 1.77
N ASN A 234 -4.40 11.86 0.94
CA ASN A 234 -2.98 11.87 0.57
C ASN A 234 -2.64 12.95 -0.46
N LEU A 235 -3.61 13.37 -1.28
CA LEU A 235 -3.46 14.50 -2.20
C LEU A 235 -3.33 15.83 -1.47
N LYS A 236 -4.13 16.03 -0.41
CA LYS A 236 -4.23 17.29 0.32
C LYS A 236 -4.16 17.07 1.83
N PRO A 237 -3.00 16.66 2.35
CA PRO A 237 -2.88 16.39 3.79
C PRO A 237 -3.14 17.63 4.65
N LEU A 238 -2.91 18.84 4.12
CA LEU A 238 -3.12 20.08 4.87
C LEU A 238 -4.60 20.34 5.20
N ASP A 239 -5.54 19.69 4.50
CA ASP A 239 -6.98 19.80 4.79
C ASP A 239 -7.41 18.93 5.98
N ILE A 240 -6.51 18.08 6.50
CA ILE A 240 -6.78 17.18 7.62
C ILE A 240 -6.61 17.94 8.93
N ASN A 241 -7.62 17.82 9.82
CA ASN A 241 -7.61 18.54 11.09
C ASN A 241 -6.61 17.98 12.11
N GLU A 242 -6.44 16.66 12.15
CA GLU A 242 -5.52 15.97 13.06
C GLU A 242 -4.07 16.23 12.63
N LYS A 243 -3.35 17.05 13.41
CA LYS A 243 -2.01 17.53 13.06
C LYS A 243 -1.00 16.40 12.87
N THR A 244 -1.01 15.41 13.76
CA THR A 244 -0.05 14.30 13.65
C THR A 244 -0.32 13.42 12.43
N LEU A 245 -1.60 13.22 12.08
CA LEU A 245 -1.98 12.48 10.88
C LEU A 245 -1.59 13.25 9.62
N GLN A 246 -1.82 14.57 9.59
CA GLN A 246 -1.39 15.44 8.51
C GLN A 246 0.12 15.30 8.27
N GLN A 247 0.90 15.39 9.34
CA GLN A 247 2.35 15.24 9.27
C GLN A 247 2.76 13.81 8.89
N GLY A 248 2.04 12.83 9.39
CA GLY A 248 2.29 11.42 9.07
C GLY A 248 2.12 11.10 7.60
N ILE A 249 1.10 11.68 6.96
CA ILE A 249 0.89 11.54 5.52
C ILE A 249 2.06 12.18 4.75
N GLN A 250 2.51 13.36 5.15
CA GLN A 250 3.64 14.03 4.52
C GLN A 250 4.92 13.23 4.67
N LEU A 251 5.18 12.67 5.86
CA LEU A 251 6.33 11.83 6.11
C LEU A 251 6.31 10.55 5.26
N ALA A 252 5.13 9.97 5.04
CA ALA A 252 5.01 8.77 4.21
C ALA A 252 5.33 9.04 2.73
N GLN A 253 5.20 10.26 2.26
CA GLN A 253 5.55 10.68 0.91
C GLN A 253 6.94 11.33 0.83
N SER A 254 7.67 11.42 1.93
CA SER A 254 9.05 11.89 1.91
C SER A 254 9.94 10.86 1.22
N ARG A 255 11.02 11.32 0.62
CA ARG A 255 11.91 10.49 -0.18
C ARG A 255 13.14 10.12 0.65
N TYR A 256 13.24 8.84 1.01
CA TYR A 256 14.30 8.34 1.88
C TYR A 256 15.44 7.69 1.10
N TRP A 257 15.13 7.01 0.03
CA TRP A 257 16.07 6.29 -0.83
C TRP A 257 15.71 6.48 -2.29
N GLN A 258 16.74 6.39 -3.14
CA GLN A 258 16.56 6.36 -4.59
C GLN A 258 17.14 5.08 -5.17
N THR A 259 16.41 4.45 -6.07
CA THR A 259 16.90 3.36 -6.91
C THR A 259 16.37 3.58 -8.31
N GLY A 260 17.30 3.78 -9.27
CA GLY A 260 16.91 4.24 -10.61
C GLY A 260 16.23 5.60 -10.51
N ASP A 261 15.07 5.74 -11.15
CA ASP A 261 14.24 6.95 -11.09
C ASP A 261 13.12 6.89 -10.05
N MET A 262 13.09 5.82 -9.24
CA MET A 262 12.10 5.62 -8.19
C MET A 262 12.64 6.07 -6.82
N TYR A 263 11.76 6.70 -6.04
CA TYR A 263 12.01 7.09 -4.65
C TYR A 263 11.15 6.27 -3.71
N GLN A 264 11.74 5.78 -2.62
CA GLN A 264 11.02 5.01 -1.63
C GLN A 264 10.55 5.91 -0.50
N GLY A 265 9.22 5.93 -0.27
CA GLY A 265 8.60 6.53 0.91
C GLY A 265 8.30 5.47 1.97
N LEU A 266 7.37 5.78 2.88
CA LEU A 266 6.85 4.81 3.85
C LEU A 266 5.56 4.21 3.26
N GLY A 267 5.67 3.02 2.68
CA GLY A 267 4.59 2.39 1.93
C GLY A 267 4.47 2.91 0.51
N TRP A 268 4.29 4.22 0.36
CA TRP A 268 4.23 4.86 -0.95
C TRP A 268 5.57 4.81 -1.68
N GLU A 269 5.49 4.74 -3.01
CA GLU A 269 6.64 4.86 -3.93
C GLU A 269 6.38 6.05 -4.85
N MET A 270 7.42 6.80 -5.20
CA MET A 270 7.28 8.04 -5.94
C MET A 270 8.27 8.12 -7.10
N LEU A 271 7.86 8.81 -8.16
CA LEU A 271 8.70 9.24 -9.27
C LEU A 271 8.39 10.70 -9.56
N ASP A 272 9.33 11.42 -10.12
CA ASP A 272 9.10 12.81 -10.52
C ASP A 272 8.03 12.90 -11.61
N TRP A 273 7.14 13.88 -11.50
CA TRP A 273 6.17 14.21 -12.54
C TRP A 273 6.66 15.39 -13.37
N PRO A 274 6.57 15.37 -14.71
CA PRO A 274 6.01 14.31 -15.54
C PRO A 274 6.87 13.04 -15.53
N VAL A 275 6.21 11.89 -15.56
CA VAL A 275 6.87 10.58 -15.50
C VAL A 275 6.92 9.96 -16.89
N ASN A 276 8.01 9.25 -17.18
CA ASN A 276 8.07 8.39 -18.35
C ASN A 276 7.21 7.16 -18.09
N PRO A 277 6.15 6.91 -18.89
CA PRO A 277 5.25 5.77 -18.64
C PRO A 277 5.99 4.44 -18.62
N ASP A 278 7.03 4.25 -19.43
CA ASP A 278 7.80 3.00 -19.45
C ASP A 278 8.47 2.73 -18.10
N SER A 279 8.90 3.76 -17.39
CA SER A 279 9.52 3.60 -16.07
C SER A 279 8.55 3.00 -15.06
N ILE A 280 7.31 3.50 -15.01
CA ILE A 280 6.32 2.99 -14.06
C ILE A 280 5.73 1.66 -14.51
N ILE A 281 5.50 1.48 -15.80
CA ILE A 281 4.94 0.23 -16.33
C ILE A 281 5.93 -0.92 -16.16
N ASN A 282 7.16 -0.77 -16.67
CA ASN A 282 8.17 -1.81 -16.58
C ASN A 282 8.67 -2.00 -15.14
N GLY A 283 8.82 -0.91 -14.39
CA GLY A 283 9.25 -0.95 -12.99
C GLY A 283 8.27 -1.66 -12.07
N SER A 284 6.99 -1.77 -12.45
CA SER A 284 5.97 -2.48 -11.69
C SER A 284 5.96 -3.99 -11.92
N ASP A 285 6.64 -4.47 -12.97
CA ASP A 285 6.78 -5.90 -13.21
C ASP A 285 7.50 -6.54 -12.04
N ASN A 286 7.01 -7.68 -11.56
CA ASN A 286 7.59 -8.36 -10.40
C ASN A 286 9.07 -8.72 -10.59
N LYS A 287 9.52 -8.94 -11.83
CA LYS A 287 10.93 -9.16 -12.13
C LYS A 287 11.82 -7.99 -11.69
N ILE A 288 11.28 -6.77 -11.71
CA ILE A 288 11.98 -5.56 -11.27
C ILE A 288 11.58 -5.21 -9.82
N ALA A 289 10.29 -5.16 -9.54
CA ALA A 289 9.74 -4.70 -8.26
C ALA A 289 10.19 -5.56 -7.08
N LEU A 290 10.35 -6.88 -7.28
CA LEU A 290 10.75 -7.83 -6.25
C LEU A 290 12.24 -8.16 -6.27
N ALA A 291 13.01 -7.58 -7.17
CA ALA A 291 14.45 -7.80 -7.26
C ALA A 291 15.22 -6.96 -6.25
N ALA A 292 16.33 -7.50 -5.77
CA ALA A 292 17.27 -6.71 -4.98
C ALA A 292 17.92 -5.64 -5.86
N ARG A 293 17.94 -4.40 -5.37
CA ARG A 293 18.50 -3.27 -6.12
C ARG A 293 19.31 -2.37 -5.19
N PRO A 294 20.48 -1.91 -5.61
CA PRO A 294 21.24 -0.94 -4.84
C PRO A 294 20.43 0.33 -4.61
N VAL A 295 20.59 0.94 -3.45
CA VAL A 295 19.92 2.19 -3.10
C VAL A 295 20.93 3.27 -2.79
N LYS A 296 20.52 4.51 -3.09
CA LYS A 296 21.25 5.73 -2.69
C LYS A 296 20.44 6.42 -1.60
N ALA A 297 21.10 6.67 -0.47
CA ALA A 297 20.47 7.39 0.64
C ALA A 297 20.23 8.85 0.26
N ILE A 298 19.09 9.38 0.65
CA ILE A 298 18.74 10.79 0.51
C ILE A 298 18.82 11.40 1.91
N THR A 299 19.88 12.17 2.17
CA THR A 299 20.20 12.68 3.50
C THR A 299 20.38 14.21 3.46
N PRO A 300 19.50 14.98 4.14
CA PRO A 300 18.28 14.52 4.80
C PRO A 300 17.22 14.08 3.78
N PRO A 301 16.20 13.33 4.22
CA PRO A 301 15.12 12.94 3.31
C PRO A 301 14.47 14.16 2.67
N THR A 302 14.13 14.06 1.39
CA THR A 302 13.41 15.14 0.71
C THR A 302 11.95 15.13 1.17
N PRO A 303 11.42 16.27 1.69
CA PRO A 303 10.00 16.35 1.99
C PRO A 303 9.13 16.06 0.78
N ALA A 304 7.86 15.69 1.01
CA ALA A 304 6.92 15.35 -0.04
C ALA A 304 6.95 16.36 -1.19
N VAL A 305 7.15 15.86 -2.41
CA VAL A 305 7.24 16.67 -3.63
C VAL A 305 5.91 16.61 -4.35
N ARG A 306 5.26 17.77 -4.55
CA ARG A 306 3.94 17.81 -5.17
C ARG A 306 3.96 17.38 -6.64
N ALA A 307 5.03 17.71 -7.38
CA ALA A 307 5.22 17.24 -8.75
C ALA A 307 5.77 15.81 -8.75
N SER A 308 4.93 14.87 -8.32
CA SER A 308 5.26 13.45 -8.20
C SER A 308 4.12 12.59 -8.71
N TRP A 309 4.48 11.45 -9.30
CA TRP A 309 3.60 10.29 -9.44
C TRP A 309 3.80 9.44 -8.20
N VAL A 310 2.78 9.39 -7.34
CA VAL A 310 2.79 8.61 -6.10
C VAL A 310 1.92 7.40 -6.30
N HIS A 311 2.44 6.21 -6.00
CA HIS A 311 1.66 5.01 -6.31
C HIS A 311 1.99 3.82 -5.43
N LYS A 312 1.11 2.80 -5.50
CA LYS A 312 1.34 1.48 -4.91
C LYS A 312 0.47 0.45 -5.62
N THR A 313 1.09 -0.64 -6.05
CA THR A 313 0.40 -1.85 -6.50
C THR A 313 0.09 -2.73 -5.29
N GLY A 314 -0.92 -3.59 -5.42
CA GLY A 314 -1.21 -4.58 -4.39
C GLY A 314 -1.92 -5.79 -4.98
N ALA A 315 -1.64 -6.96 -4.41
CA ALA A 315 -2.28 -8.20 -4.82
C ALA A 315 -2.42 -9.16 -3.65
N THR A 316 -3.46 -9.96 -3.70
CA THR A 316 -3.59 -11.21 -2.95
C THR A 316 -3.78 -12.32 -3.97
N GLY A 317 -3.97 -13.55 -3.53
CA GLY A 317 -4.19 -14.66 -4.48
C GLY A 317 -5.33 -14.41 -5.46
N GLY A 318 -6.39 -13.72 -5.02
CA GLY A 318 -7.58 -13.49 -5.84
C GLY A 318 -7.89 -12.03 -6.18
N PHE A 319 -7.05 -11.07 -5.82
CA PHE A 319 -7.32 -9.65 -6.04
C PHE A 319 -6.11 -8.92 -6.61
N GLY A 320 -6.38 -7.89 -7.39
CA GLY A 320 -5.36 -6.98 -7.91
C GLY A 320 -5.81 -5.54 -7.75
N SER A 321 -5.00 -4.71 -7.12
CA SER A 321 -5.31 -3.32 -6.85
C SER A 321 -4.18 -2.41 -7.32
N TYR A 322 -4.53 -1.15 -7.59
CA TYR A 322 -3.56 -0.11 -7.90
C TYR A 322 -4.10 1.24 -7.47
N VAL A 323 -3.22 2.06 -6.91
CA VAL A 323 -3.52 3.43 -6.52
C VAL A 323 -2.40 4.33 -7.05
N ALA A 324 -2.76 5.41 -7.71
CA ALA A 324 -1.79 6.40 -8.19
C ALA A 324 -2.39 7.81 -8.11
N PHE A 325 -1.56 8.79 -7.79
CA PHE A 325 -2.01 10.18 -7.76
C PHE A 325 -0.88 11.15 -7.98
N ILE A 326 -1.25 12.35 -8.44
CA ILE A 326 -0.33 13.45 -8.74
C ILE A 326 -0.79 14.65 -7.93
N PRO A 327 -0.16 14.93 -6.75
CA PRO A 327 -0.62 16.01 -5.86
C PRO A 327 -0.71 17.36 -6.55
N GLU A 328 0.27 17.72 -7.37
CA GLU A 328 0.29 19.00 -8.09
C GLU A 328 -0.94 19.21 -8.98
N LYS A 329 -1.47 18.12 -9.55
CA LYS A 329 -2.61 18.15 -10.48
C LYS A 329 -3.95 17.89 -9.80
N GLU A 330 -3.96 17.63 -8.49
CA GLU A 330 -5.16 17.22 -7.74
C GLU A 330 -5.89 16.06 -8.43
N LEU A 331 -5.13 15.11 -8.92
CA LEU A 331 -5.57 14.05 -9.82
C LEU A 331 -5.13 12.70 -9.27
N GLY A 332 -6.04 11.73 -9.28
CA GLY A 332 -5.72 10.39 -8.80
C GLY A 332 -6.66 9.33 -9.33
N ILE A 333 -6.28 8.08 -9.12
CA ILE A 333 -7.06 6.92 -9.54
C ILE A 333 -6.91 5.79 -8.52
N VAL A 334 -8.01 5.07 -8.31
CA VAL A 334 -8.04 3.80 -7.59
C VAL A 334 -8.64 2.75 -8.50
N MET A 335 -7.99 1.60 -8.61
CA MET A 335 -8.45 0.47 -9.40
C MET A 335 -8.47 -0.77 -8.50
N LEU A 336 -9.68 -1.33 -8.28
CA LEU A 336 -9.88 -2.50 -7.43
C LEU A 336 -10.51 -3.61 -8.26
N ALA A 337 -9.88 -4.78 -8.32
CA ALA A 337 -10.35 -5.91 -9.11
C ALA A 337 -10.28 -7.21 -8.31
N ASN A 338 -11.23 -8.09 -8.54
CA ASN A 338 -11.23 -9.40 -7.87
C ASN A 338 -10.56 -10.50 -8.71
N LYS A 339 -9.44 -10.12 -9.31
CA LYS A 339 -8.49 -11.01 -9.95
C LYS A 339 -7.10 -10.39 -9.87
N ASN A 340 -6.10 -11.19 -9.56
CA ASN A 340 -4.71 -10.75 -9.59
C ASN A 340 -4.21 -10.85 -11.04
N TYR A 341 -4.25 -9.74 -11.76
CA TYR A 341 -3.75 -9.63 -13.13
C TYR A 341 -2.42 -8.84 -13.12
N PRO A 342 -1.62 -8.91 -14.21
CA PRO A 342 -0.27 -8.34 -14.19
C PRO A 342 -0.21 -6.85 -13.83
N ASN A 343 0.74 -6.48 -12.99
CA ASN A 343 0.98 -5.09 -12.59
C ASN A 343 1.16 -4.13 -13.78
N PRO A 344 1.96 -4.48 -14.83
CA PRO A 344 2.13 -3.56 -15.96
C PRO A 344 0.81 -3.16 -16.63
N ALA A 345 -0.16 -4.07 -16.70
CA ALA A 345 -1.47 -3.76 -17.27
C ALA A 345 -2.24 -2.76 -16.41
N ARG A 346 -2.13 -2.85 -15.07
CA ARG A 346 -2.75 -1.89 -14.15
C ARG A 346 -2.16 -0.51 -14.31
N VAL A 347 -0.84 -0.44 -14.30
CA VAL A 347 -0.10 0.82 -14.36
C VAL A 347 -0.33 1.51 -15.70
N ASP A 348 -0.30 0.76 -16.80
CA ASP A 348 -0.56 1.30 -18.13
C ASP A 348 -1.95 1.92 -18.21
N ALA A 349 -2.98 1.22 -17.76
CA ALA A 349 -4.35 1.73 -17.76
C ALA A 349 -4.47 3.02 -16.92
N ALA A 350 -3.89 3.02 -15.73
CA ALA A 350 -3.91 4.20 -14.86
C ALA A 350 -3.21 5.39 -15.52
N TRP A 351 -2.04 5.17 -16.12
CA TRP A 351 -1.31 6.24 -16.80
C TRP A 351 -2.10 6.80 -17.99
N GLN A 352 -2.74 5.94 -18.79
CA GLN A 352 -3.59 6.39 -19.91
C GLN A 352 -4.69 7.33 -19.43
N ILE A 353 -5.35 6.97 -18.33
CA ILE A 353 -6.45 7.77 -17.78
C ILE A 353 -5.94 9.08 -17.22
N LEU A 354 -4.94 9.03 -16.34
CA LEU A 354 -4.45 10.25 -15.67
C LEU A 354 -3.77 11.20 -16.66
N ASN A 355 -3.02 10.67 -17.62
CA ASN A 355 -2.37 11.51 -18.63
C ASN A 355 -3.39 12.24 -19.51
N ALA A 356 -4.51 11.60 -19.83
CA ALA A 356 -5.57 12.22 -20.62
C ALA A 356 -6.30 13.36 -19.86
N LEU A 357 -6.26 13.31 -18.53
CA LEU A 357 -7.00 14.25 -17.68
C LEU A 357 -6.14 15.37 -17.07
N GLN A 358 -4.84 15.29 -17.22
CA GLN A 358 -3.94 16.28 -16.63
C GLN A 358 -3.93 17.61 -17.36
#